data_9af3937ecf7f78625ea66e1501bb391e
#
_entry.id   9af3937ecf7f78625ea66e1501bb391e
#
_cell.length_a   1.000
_cell.length_b   1.000
_cell.length_c   1.000
_cell.angle_alpha   90.00
_cell.angle_beta   90.00
_cell.angle_gamma   90.00
#
_symmetry.space_group_name_H-M   'P 1'
#
loop_
_entity.id
_entity.type
_entity.pdbx_description
1 polymer ?
#
loop_
_entity_poly.entity_id
_entity_poly.type
_entity_poly.pdbx_seq_one_letter_code
_entity_poly.pdbx_strand_id
1 'polypeptide(L)'
;MIIDSFDNKSEAKINPKPKENRLKCDACIVTFSNIIEDYVLKKYNVEKCSSYKMVTGTFPIYRINYNGKIFAFYKTFLGAPASVGILEDVTEVIDTKKFVVFGGAGCLDREIAHGKIMIPTESYRDEGTSYHYASATDYIKIKNANMVANFMESKKLPYILGKNWTTDAFFRETENNIT
;
A
#
# COMPACT_ATOMS: atom_id res chain seq x y z
N MET A 1 12.49 -19.56 13.10
CA MET A 1 12.57 -19.16 11.65
C MET A 1 11.77 -17.88 11.49
N ILE A 2 11.86 -17.19 10.34
CA ILE A 2 11.10 -15.93 10.15
C ILE A 2 9.60 -16.10 10.33
N ILE A 3 9.05 -17.25 9.97
CA ILE A 3 7.65 -17.60 10.16
C ILE A 3 7.19 -17.59 11.62
N ASP A 4 8.12 -17.63 12.57
CA ASP A 4 7.85 -17.62 14.02
C ASP A 4 8.02 -16.20 14.62
N SER A 5 8.20 -15.17 13.77
CA SER A 5 8.53 -13.81 14.23
C SER A 5 7.33 -12.99 14.69
N PHE A 6 6.10 -13.47 14.47
CA PHE A 6 4.90 -12.76 14.91
C PHE A 6 4.77 -12.76 16.42
N ASP A 7 4.84 -11.58 17.01
CA ASP A 7 4.61 -11.37 18.43
C ASP A 7 3.55 -10.27 18.62
N ASN A 8 2.37 -10.66 19.06
CA ASN A 8 1.27 -9.75 19.37
C ASN A 8 1.09 -9.49 20.86
N LYS A 9 2.02 -9.95 21.70
CA LYS A 9 1.98 -9.84 23.16
C LYS A 9 2.94 -8.81 23.70
N SER A 10 4.11 -8.70 23.08
CA SER A 10 5.15 -7.76 23.52
C SER A 10 5.03 -6.42 22.76
N GLU A 11 5.32 -5.34 23.46
CA GLU A 11 5.41 -4.02 22.86
C GLU A 11 6.74 -3.88 22.10
N ALA A 12 6.70 -3.30 20.90
CA ALA A 12 7.90 -3.00 20.14
C ALA A 12 8.76 -1.95 20.89
N LYS A 13 10.07 -2.08 20.83
CA LYS A 13 11.01 -1.13 21.46
C LYS A 13 11.04 0.22 20.72
N ILE A 14 10.75 0.20 19.44
CA ILE A 14 10.67 1.40 18.60
C ILE A 14 9.26 1.45 18.02
N ASN A 15 8.54 2.52 18.33
CA ASN A 15 7.19 2.74 17.85
C ASN A 15 7.08 4.14 17.23
N PRO A 16 6.30 4.33 16.17
CA PRO A 16 5.96 5.64 15.66
C PRO A 16 5.34 6.50 16.77
N LYS A 17 5.77 7.75 16.87
CA LYS A 17 5.27 8.69 17.87
C LYS A 17 4.38 9.73 17.21
N PRO A 18 3.05 9.59 17.30
CA PRO A 18 2.12 10.55 16.72
C PRO A 18 2.40 11.98 17.20
N LYS A 19 2.57 12.91 16.25
CA LYS A 19 2.73 14.35 16.54
C LYS A 19 1.38 14.97 16.92
N GLU A 20 1.41 16.04 17.71
CA GLU A 20 0.18 16.72 18.16
C GLU A 20 -0.64 17.29 16.99
N ASN A 21 0.04 17.86 15.99
CA ASN A 21 -0.59 18.53 14.84
C ASN A 21 -0.59 17.65 13.57
N ARG A 22 -1.13 16.42 13.69
CA ARG A 22 -1.27 15.54 12.52
C ARG A 22 -2.33 16.07 11.56
N LEU A 23 -2.11 15.86 10.26
CA LEU A 23 -3.14 16.12 9.24
C LEU A 23 -4.31 15.14 9.41
N LYS A 24 -5.45 15.65 9.88
CA LYS A 24 -6.70 14.87 9.85
C LYS A 24 -7.21 14.80 8.42
N CYS A 25 -7.39 13.58 7.91
CA CYS A 25 -7.88 13.37 6.56
C CYS A 25 -8.84 12.18 6.45
N ASP A 26 -9.69 12.21 5.42
CA ASP A 26 -10.69 11.16 5.17
C ASP A 26 -10.06 9.83 4.76
N ALA A 27 -8.95 9.90 4.03
CA ALA A 27 -8.12 8.74 3.67
C ALA A 27 -6.71 9.19 3.26
N CYS A 28 -5.77 8.27 3.33
CA CYS A 28 -4.43 8.41 2.78
C CYS A 28 -4.29 7.54 1.52
N ILE A 29 -3.84 8.14 0.44
CA ILE A 29 -3.61 7.49 -0.85
C ILE A 29 -2.12 7.28 -1.03
N VAL A 30 -1.74 6.06 -1.36
CA VAL A 30 -0.33 5.64 -1.48
C VAL A 30 -0.08 5.05 -2.86
N THR A 31 0.98 5.47 -3.51
CA THR A 31 1.39 4.89 -4.79
C THR A 31 2.89 4.58 -4.82
N PHE A 32 3.30 3.71 -5.74
CA PHE A 32 4.70 3.39 -6.03
C PHE A 32 5.21 4.10 -7.29
N SER A 33 4.34 4.78 -8.02
CA SER A 33 4.60 5.27 -9.36
C SER A 33 4.90 6.76 -9.41
N ASN A 34 6.05 7.14 -10.01
CA ASN A 34 6.35 8.52 -10.34
C ASN A 34 5.33 9.12 -11.33
N ILE A 35 4.87 8.32 -12.30
CA ILE A 35 3.89 8.76 -13.30
C ILE A 35 2.57 9.17 -12.64
N ILE A 36 2.14 8.40 -11.64
CA ILE A 36 0.92 8.71 -10.88
C ILE A 36 1.14 9.93 -9.99
N GLU A 37 2.29 10.02 -9.31
CA GLU A 37 2.64 11.19 -8.52
C GLU A 37 2.59 12.45 -9.39
N ASP A 38 3.29 12.48 -10.51
CA ASP A 38 3.30 13.61 -11.45
C ASP A 38 1.90 13.97 -11.96
N TYR A 39 1.09 12.96 -12.28
CA TYR A 39 -0.29 13.18 -12.70
C TYR A 39 -1.14 13.83 -11.60
N VAL A 40 -1.03 13.35 -10.38
CA VAL A 40 -1.78 13.90 -9.24
C VAL A 40 -1.36 15.35 -8.97
N LEU A 41 -0.06 15.63 -8.96
CA LEU A 41 0.48 16.96 -8.74
C LEU A 41 0.06 17.99 -9.83
N LYS A 42 -0.12 17.52 -11.06
CA LYS A 42 -0.57 18.40 -12.19
C LYS A 42 -2.07 18.59 -12.21
N LYS A 43 -2.85 17.58 -11.82
CA LYS A 43 -4.31 17.56 -12.00
C LYS A 43 -5.08 18.16 -10.84
N TYR A 44 -4.60 18.02 -9.62
CA TYR A 44 -5.31 18.43 -8.43
C TYR A 44 -4.64 19.61 -7.73
N ASN A 45 -5.42 20.34 -6.94
CA ASN A 45 -4.84 21.36 -6.05
C ASN A 45 -4.16 20.65 -4.87
N VAL A 46 -2.84 20.59 -4.92
CA VAL A 46 -1.99 19.82 -4.02
C VAL A 46 -1.11 20.74 -3.23
N GLU A 47 -1.07 20.56 -1.91
CA GLU A 47 -0.21 21.27 -0.98
C GLU A 47 0.72 20.30 -0.28
N LYS A 48 2.03 20.60 -0.24
CA LYS A 48 2.95 19.85 0.62
C LYS A 48 2.66 20.18 2.08
N CYS A 49 2.15 19.22 2.84
CA CYS A 49 1.77 19.41 4.24
C CYS A 49 2.76 18.83 5.24
N SER A 50 3.56 17.82 4.83
CA SER A 50 4.56 17.18 5.67
C SER A 50 5.61 16.45 4.83
N SER A 51 6.43 15.65 5.48
CA SER A 51 7.39 14.76 4.83
C SER A 51 7.74 13.59 5.77
N TYR A 52 8.14 12.47 5.19
CA TYR A 52 8.84 11.39 5.88
C TYR A 52 10.32 11.37 5.49
N LYS A 53 11.16 10.80 6.36
CA LYS A 53 12.61 10.76 6.18
C LYS A 53 13.09 9.33 6.09
N MET A 54 13.96 9.07 5.13
CA MET A 54 14.72 7.83 5.02
C MET A 54 16.21 8.16 4.95
N VAL A 55 17.06 7.15 5.06
CA VAL A 55 18.53 7.30 4.85
C VAL A 55 18.84 7.90 3.48
N THR A 56 18.01 7.59 2.47
CA THR A 56 18.17 8.05 1.08
C THR A 56 17.63 9.46 0.82
N GLY A 57 16.95 10.08 1.77
CA GLY A 57 16.43 11.44 1.59
C GLY A 57 15.15 11.75 2.35
N THR A 58 14.59 12.92 2.03
CA THR A 58 13.31 13.41 2.58
C THR A 58 12.28 13.48 1.47
N PHE A 59 11.13 12.86 1.70
CA PHE A 59 10.08 12.68 0.69
C PHE A 59 8.80 13.37 1.12
N PRO A 60 8.11 14.05 0.21
CA PRO A 60 6.95 14.85 0.55
C PRO A 60 5.71 14.01 0.85
N ILE A 61 4.89 14.54 1.75
CA ILE A 61 3.51 14.12 1.97
C ILE A 61 2.63 15.30 1.58
N TYR A 62 1.63 15.05 0.76
CA TYR A 62 0.76 16.06 0.20
C TYR A 62 -0.63 16.00 0.80
N ARG A 63 -1.25 17.16 0.89
CA ARG A 63 -2.68 17.33 1.15
C ARG A 63 -3.39 17.63 -0.16
N ILE A 64 -4.51 16.95 -0.39
CA ILE A 64 -5.40 17.16 -1.54
C ILE A 64 -6.79 17.47 -1.01
N ASN A 65 -7.37 18.59 -1.46
CA ASN A 65 -8.77 18.90 -1.21
C ASN A 65 -9.58 18.51 -2.46
N TYR A 66 -10.51 17.59 -2.31
CA TYR A 66 -11.34 17.12 -3.41
C TYR A 66 -12.77 16.84 -2.97
N ASN A 67 -13.75 17.52 -3.60
CA ASN A 67 -15.19 17.38 -3.31
C ASN A 67 -15.52 17.50 -1.81
N GLY A 68 -14.95 18.49 -1.13
CA GLY A 68 -15.18 18.75 0.30
C GLY A 68 -14.51 17.77 1.25
N LYS A 69 -13.68 16.86 0.74
CA LYS A 69 -12.89 15.91 1.52
C LYS A 69 -11.42 16.24 1.47
N ILE A 70 -10.71 15.85 2.52
CA ILE A 70 -9.26 15.99 2.64
C ILE A 70 -8.62 14.62 2.48
N PHE A 71 -7.67 14.51 1.57
CA PHE A 71 -6.85 13.32 1.39
C PHE A 71 -5.39 13.64 1.65
N ALA A 72 -4.70 12.71 2.30
CA ALA A 72 -3.25 12.67 2.26
C ALA A 72 -2.82 11.85 1.03
N PHE A 73 -1.70 12.22 0.43
CA PHE A 73 -1.11 11.51 -0.69
C PHE A 73 0.41 11.46 -0.55
N TYR A 74 0.99 10.30 -0.76
CA TYR A 74 2.44 10.17 -0.87
C TYR A 74 2.83 9.00 -1.77
N LYS A 75 4.05 9.07 -2.28
CA LYS A 75 4.69 7.96 -2.97
C LYS A 75 5.56 7.18 -2.00
N THR A 76 5.47 5.86 -2.04
CA THR A 76 6.31 4.94 -1.28
C THR A 76 7.34 4.24 -2.17
N PHE A 77 8.18 3.42 -1.59
CA PHE A 77 9.20 2.64 -2.30
C PHE A 77 8.79 1.19 -2.46
N LEU A 78 9.34 0.54 -3.47
CA LEU A 78 9.16 -0.89 -3.70
C LEU A 78 9.79 -1.71 -2.57
N GLY A 79 9.20 -2.88 -2.32
CA GLY A 79 9.61 -3.82 -1.28
C GLY A 79 8.79 -3.67 0.01
N ALA A 80 8.39 -4.81 0.56
CA ALA A 80 7.55 -4.86 1.74
C ALA A 80 8.17 -4.11 2.95
N PRO A 81 9.48 -4.27 3.28
CA PRO A 81 10.09 -3.56 4.41
C PRO A 81 10.01 -2.04 4.25
N ALA A 82 10.32 -1.52 3.05
CA ALA A 82 10.30 -0.08 2.81
C ALA A 82 8.87 0.47 2.87
N SER A 83 7.92 -0.18 2.21
CA SER A 83 6.52 0.28 2.18
C SER A 83 5.90 0.31 3.56
N VAL A 84 6.11 -0.75 4.36
CA VAL A 84 5.53 -0.86 5.71
C VAL A 84 6.19 0.13 6.66
N GLY A 85 7.53 0.22 6.68
CA GLY A 85 8.23 1.17 7.53
C GLY A 85 7.82 2.63 7.23
N ILE A 86 7.72 3.01 5.95
CA ILE A 86 7.24 4.33 5.56
C ILE A 86 5.78 4.55 6.00
N LEU A 87 4.92 3.54 5.86
CA LEU A 87 3.53 3.63 6.30
C LEU A 87 3.45 3.94 7.80
N GLU A 88 4.27 3.30 8.61
CA GLU A 88 4.35 3.55 10.05
C GLU A 88 4.86 4.99 10.33
N ASP A 89 5.95 5.42 9.70
CA ASP A 89 6.46 6.80 9.84
C ASP A 89 5.40 7.85 9.45
N VAL A 90 4.64 7.57 8.39
CA VAL A 90 3.57 8.47 7.92
C VAL A 90 2.46 8.62 8.96
N THR A 91 2.17 7.59 9.78
CA THR A 91 1.19 7.69 10.86
C THR A 91 1.60 8.68 11.96
N GLU A 92 2.86 9.07 12.05
CA GLU A 92 3.28 10.14 12.97
C GLU A 92 2.72 11.51 12.58
N VAL A 93 2.47 11.76 11.30
CA VAL A 93 2.07 13.07 10.76
C VAL A 93 0.68 13.11 10.15
N ILE A 94 0.07 11.93 9.91
CA ILE A 94 -1.28 11.78 9.35
C ILE A 94 -2.19 11.08 10.35
N ASP A 95 -3.42 11.59 10.47
CA ASP A 95 -4.48 11.02 11.30
C ASP A 95 -5.63 10.52 10.44
N THR A 96 -5.55 9.25 10.07
CA THR A 96 -6.62 8.50 9.38
C THR A 96 -6.50 7.01 9.67
N LYS A 97 -7.61 6.30 9.55
CA LYS A 97 -7.65 4.83 9.61
C LYS A 97 -7.86 4.18 8.23
N LYS A 98 -7.90 4.99 7.18
CA LYS A 98 -8.19 4.52 5.82
C LYS A 98 -7.00 4.77 4.91
N PHE A 99 -6.40 3.69 4.45
CA PHE A 99 -5.31 3.73 3.48
C PHE A 99 -5.75 3.02 2.20
N VAL A 100 -5.48 3.66 1.06
CA VAL A 100 -5.68 3.10 -0.27
C VAL A 100 -4.32 3.01 -0.93
N VAL A 101 -3.84 1.81 -1.13
CA VAL A 101 -2.54 1.54 -1.77
C VAL A 101 -2.81 1.01 -3.16
N PHE A 102 -2.17 1.58 -4.18
CA PHE A 102 -2.29 1.09 -5.55
C PHE A 102 -1.01 1.32 -6.35
N GLY A 103 -0.81 0.47 -7.33
CA GLY A 103 0.37 0.49 -8.20
C GLY A 103 0.20 -0.45 -9.37
N GLY A 104 1.26 -0.62 -10.14
CA GLY A 104 1.34 -1.64 -11.19
C GLY A 104 1.80 -2.98 -10.61
N ALA A 105 1.36 -4.07 -11.22
CA ALA A 105 1.84 -5.42 -10.95
C ALA A 105 2.11 -6.17 -12.25
N GLY A 106 2.99 -7.16 -12.21
CA GLY A 106 3.13 -8.15 -13.28
C GLY A 106 1.82 -8.93 -13.42
N CYS A 107 1.49 -9.31 -14.64
CA CYS A 107 0.29 -10.06 -14.94
C CYS A 107 0.70 -11.48 -15.36
N LEU A 108 0.38 -12.49 -14.54
CA LEU A 108 0.67 -13.88 -14.85
C LEU A 108 -0.34 -14.46 -15.86
N ASP A 109 -1.58 -13.99 -15.82
CA ASP A 109 -2.62 -14.37 -16.80
C ASP A 109 -3.09 -13.13 -17.57
N ARG A 110 -2.50 -12.94 -18.75
CA ARG A 110 -2.72 -11.79 -19.60
C ARG A 110 -4.15 -11.70 -20.14
N GLU A 111 -4.79 -12.81 -20.43
CA GLU A 111 -6.14 -12.83 -20.99
C GLU A 111 -7.18 -12.39 -19.96
N ILE A 112 -6.98 -12.76 -18.71
CA ILE A 112 -7.86 -12.41 -17.61
C ILE A 112 -7.65 -10.94 -17.16
N ALA A 113 -6.41 -10.54 -16.95
CA ALA A 113 -6.09 -9.32 -16.20
C ALA A 113 -5.76 -8.10 -17.07
N HIS A 114 -5.35 -8.30 -18.35
CA HIS A 114 -4.89 -7.20 -19.18
C HIS A 114 -5.94 -6.08 -19.34
N GLY A 115 -5.52 -4.84 -19.06
CA GLY A 115 -6.38 -3.66 -19.17
C GLY A 115 -7.45 -3.49 -18.09
N LYS A 116 -7.42 -4.33 -17.04
CA LYS A 116 -8.35 -4.24 -15.91
C LYS A 116 -7.64 -3.86 -14.63
N ILE A 117 -8.41 -3.36 -13.67
CA ILE A 117 -7.91 -3.16 -12.30
C ILE A 117 -8.07 -4.47 -11.55
N MET A 118 -6.97 -5.03 -11.06
CA MET A 118 -7.01 -6.19 -10.19
C MET A 118 -7.19 -5.75 -8.73
N ILE A 119 -8.20 -6.31 -8.08
CA ILE A 119 -8.47 -6.12 -6.66
C ILE A 119 -8.05 -7.41 -5.95
N PRO A 120 -6.98 -7.39 -5.14
CA PRO A 120 -6.51 -8.58 -4.47
C PRO A 120 -7.49 -9.01 -3.37
N THR A 121 -7.88 -10.26 -3.39
CA THR A 121 -8.67 -10.90 -2.33
C THR A 121 -7.77 -11.55 -1.28
N GLU A 122 -6.63 -12.06 -1.72
CA GLU A 122 -5.58 -12.65 -0.90
C GLU A 122 -4.22 -12.30 -1.49
N SER A 123 -3.19 -12.27 -0.66
CA SER A 123 -1.80 -12.12 -1.09
C SER A 123 -0.99 -13.32 -0.66
N TYR A 124 -0.27 -13.96 -1.61
CA TYR A 124 0.76 -14.95 -1.32
C TYR A 124 1.98 -14.24 -0.74
N ARG A 125 2.51 -14.77 0.35
CA ARG A 125 3.50 -14.11 1.21
C ARG A 125 4.90 -14.67 0.95
N ASP A 126 5.48 -14.32 -0.20
CA ASP A 126 6.86 -14.66 -0.55
C ASP A 126 7.82 -13.50 -0.23
N GLU A 127 7.70 -13.00 1.00
CA GLU A 127 8.50 -11.89 1.54
C GLU A 127 8.63 -12.05 3.06
N GLY A 128 9.57 -11.32 3.67
CA GLY A 128 9.88 -11.51 5.10
C GLY A 128 9.05 -10.65 6.04
N THR A 129 8.60 -9.48 5.63
CA THR A 129 8.06 -8.43 6.49
C THR A 129 6.74 -8.81 7.14
N SER A 130 5.82 -9.38 6.37
CA SER A 130 4.47 -9.66 6.86
C SER A 130 4.43 -10.70 7.98
N TYR A 131 5.46 -11.55 8.11
CA TYR A 131 5.61 -12.52 9.20
C TYR A 131 5.90 -11.88 10.56
N HIS A 132 6.24 -10.59 10.61
CA HIS A 132 6.31 -9.82 11.85
C HIS A 132 4.97 -9.22 12.27
N TYR A 133 4.02 -9.10 11.34
CA TYR A 133 2.72 -8.44 11.54
C TYR A 133 1.53 -9.39 11.61
N ALA A 134 1.68 -10.62 11.15
CA ALA A 134 0.62 -11.63 11.16
C ALA A 134 1.20 -13.03 11.31
N SER A 135 0.43 -13.93 11.95
CA SER A 135 0.80 -15.34 12.09
C SER A 135 1.09 -16.00 10.74
N ALA A 136 1.94 -17.02 10.78
CA ALA A 136 2.40 -17.73 9.60
C ALA A 136 1.24 -18.42 8.85
N THR A 137 1.10 -18.05 7.59
CA THR A 137 0.22 -18.67 6.61
C THR A 137 0.81 -18.37 5.23
N ASP A 138 0.54 -19.18 4.22
CA ASP A 138 0.99 -18.89 2.85
C ASP A 138 0.27 -17.68 2.26
N TYR A 139 -1.00 -17.51 2.60
CA TYR A 139 -1.84 -16.41 2.12
C TYR A 139 -2.40 -15.57 3.26
N ILE A 140 -2.50 -14.27 3.02
CA ILE A 140 -3.21 -13.34 3.89
C ILE A 140 -4.41 -12.74 3.16
N LYS A 141 -5.59 -12.74 3.83
CA LYS A 141 -6.83 -12.19 3.27
C LYS A 141 -6.84 -10.66 3.28
N ILE A 142 -7.32 -10.06 2.21
CA ILE A 142 -7.53 -8.62 2.09
C ILE A 142 -8.97 -8.29 2.48
N LYS A 143 -9.15 -7.76 3.69
CA LYS A 143 -10.47 -7.57 4.32
C LYS A 143 -11.44 -6.71 3.51
N ASN A 144 -10.95 -5.69 2.80
CA ASN A 144 -11.77 -4.68 2.13
C ASN A 144 -11.92 -4.92 0.61
N ALA A 145 -11.50 -6.06 0.08
CA ALA A 145 -11.56 -6.37 -1.35
C ALA A 145 -12.98 -6.22 -1.91
N ASN A 146 -13.98 -6.80 -1.25
CA ASN A 146 -15.38 -6.72 -1.69
C ASN A 146 -15.94 -5.29 -1.67
N MET A 147 -15.52 -4.45 -0.71
CA MET A 147 -15.95 -3.05 -0.68
C MET A 147 -15.43 -2.28 -1.90
N VAL A 148 -14.17 -2.53 -2.28
CA VAL A 148 -13.57 -1.91 -3.47
C VAL A 148 -14.25 -2.44 -4.74
N ALA A 149 -14.49 -3.75 -4.83
CA ALA A 149 -15.20 -4.37 -5.96
C ALA A 149 -16.59 -3.78 -6.18
N ASN A 150 -17.39 -3.67 -5.12
CA ASN A 150 -18.74 -3.07 -5.18
C ASN A 150 -18.69 -1.59 -5.63
N PHE A 151 -17.66 -0.86 -5.20
CA PHE A 151 -17.43 0.51 -5.68
C PHE A 151 -17.15 0.53 -7.19
N MET A 152 -16.23 -0.33 -7.68
CA MET A 152 -15.89 -0.41 -9.10
C MET A 152 -17.12 -0.77 -9.95
N GLU A 153 -17.91 -1.72 -9.49
CA GLU A 153 -19.17 -2.12 -10.16
C GLU A 153 -20.17 -0.96 -10.21
N SER A 154 -20.36 -0.24 -9.10
CA SER A 154 -21.25 0.93 -9.05
C SER A 154 -20.86 2.04 -10.03
N LYS A 155 -19.58 2.10 -10.40
CA LYS A 155 -19.01 3.05 -11.37
C LYS A 155 -18.88 2.47 -12.78
N LYS A 156 -19.25 1.21 -12.98
CA LYS A 156 -19.11 0.48 -14.27
C LYS A 156 -17.63 0.48 -14.74
N LEU A 157 -16.69 0.39 -13.82
CA LEU A 157 -15.27 0.32 -14.12
C LEU A 157 -14.84 -1.14 -14.27
N PRO A 158 -14.03 -1.49 -15.28
CA PRO A 158 -13.57 -2.85 -15.47
C PRO A 158 -12.62 -3.26 -14.35
N TYR A 159 -12.91 -4.38 -13.69
CA TYR A 159 -12.05 -4.95 -12.64
C TYR A 159 -12.10 -6.47 -12.66
N ILE A 160 -11.17 -7.07 -11.99
CA ILE A 160 -11.15 -8.49 -11.64
C ILE A 160 -10.85 -8.66 -10.15
N LEU A 161 -11.35 -9.74 -9.58
CA LEU A 161 -10.93 -10.24 -8.28
C LEU A 161 -9.90 -11.33 -8.49
N GLY A 162 -8.82 -11.29 -7.72
CA GLY A 162 -7.76 -12.29 -7.86
C GLY A 162 -6.85 -12.35 -6.64
N LYS A 163 -5.91 -13.28 -6.67
CA LYS A 163 -4.82 -13.34 -5.71
C LYS A 163 -3.61 -12.63 -6.30
N ASN A 164 -2.82 -11.98 -5.46
CA ASN A 164 -1.52 -11.48 -5.87
C ASN A 164 -0.41 -12.24 -5.17
N TRP A 165 0.74 -12.22 -5.78
CA TRP A 165 1.99 -12.72 -5.22
C TRP A 165 2.84 -11.50 -4.83
N THR A 166 3.28 -11.46 -3.58
CA THR A 166 4.22 -10.46 -3.09
C THR A 166 5.54 -11.15 -2.82
N THR A 167 6.58 -10.77 -3.54
CA THR A 167 7.93 -11.34 -3.41
C THR A 167 8.97 -10.25 -3.16
N ASP A 168 9.99 -10.57 -2.37
CA ASP A 168 11.19 -9.75 -2.19
C ASP A 168 12.26 -10.02 -3.28
N ALA A 169 12.05 -11.02 -4.15
CA ALA A 169 13.04 -11.52 -5.10
C ALA A 169 12.47 -11.69 -6.52
N PHE A 170 11.98 -10.61 -7.11
CA PHE A 170 11.28 -10.65 -8.41
C PHE A 170 12.14 -11.21 -9.56
N PHE A 171 13.47 -11.14 -9.51
CA PHE A 171 14.32 -11.85 -10.49
C PHE A 171 14.44 -13.36 -10.23
N ARG A 172 13.73 -13.87 -9.22
CA ARG A 172 13.61 -15.29 -8.91
C ARG A 172 12.19 -15.84 -9.16
N GLU A 173 11.36 -15.10 -9.86
CA GLU A 173 10.08 -15.57 -10.39
C GLU A 173 10.34 -16.57 -11.54
N THR A 174 10.66 -17.81 -11.15
CA THR A 174 10.97 -18.90 -12.09
C THR A 174 9.68 -19.59 -12.55
N GLU A 175 9.73 -20.31 -13.68
CA GLU A 175 8.57 -21.08 -14.16
C GLU A 175 8.00 -22.02 -13.08
N ASN A 176 8.86 -22.69 -12.32
CA ASN A 176 8.41 -23.59 -11.25
C ASN A 176 7.70 -22.86 -10.08
N ASN A 177 7.93 -21.58 -9.91
CA ASN A 177 7.27 -20.79 -8.87
C ASN A 177 5.97 -20.15 -9.36
N ILE A 178 5.77 -20.08 -10.69
CA ILE A 178 4.60 -19.45 -11.33
C ILE A 178 3.50 -20.48 -11.63
N THR A 179 3.88 -21.74 -11.86
CA THR A 179 2.95 -22.86 -12.13
C THR A 179 2.48 -23.54 -10.86
#